data_4f9383e64a5bc039c0b2c8d30a8b98aa
#
_entry.id   4f9383e64a5bc039c0b2c8d30a8b98aa
#
_cell.length_a   1.000
_cell.length_b   1.000
_cell.length_c   1.000
_cell.angle_alpha   90.00
_cell.angle_beta   90.00
_cell.angle_gamma   90.00
#
_symmetry.space_group_name_H-M   'P 1'
#
loop_
_entity.id
_entity.type
_entity.pdbx_description
1 polymer ?
#
loop_
_entity_poly.entity_id
_entity_poly.type
_entity_poly.pdbx_seq_one_letter_code
_entity_poly.pdbx_strand_id
1 'polypeptide(L)'
;ILLKINIASLFILILSLCMYLTQNYTFNNLIEAMAIYRYSFIDYLIGKSSGGIGASFILWSIISYAILFIFKEYKKQIPLLGFALYYILLIALTFTKSNFDINYFVNANIIFTFIFLAPISLYSPYTRGGCYIYGVLLGIFTFLFSLIDVNIAPFIAISILSLISPLIDKLLTK
;
A
#
# COMPACT_ATOMS: atom_id res chain seq x y z
N ILE A 1 -19.61 21.63 9.67
CA ILE A 1 -19.21 20.42 8.90
C ILE A 1 -18.22 19.69 9.78
N LEU A 2 -18.70 18.77 10.62
CA LEU A 2 -17.82 17.88 11.36
C LEU A 2 -17.09 17.02 10.32
N LEU A 3 -15.80 17.24 10.14
CA LEU A 3 -14.89 16.25 9.56
C LEU A 3 -15.11 14.98 10.40
N LYS A 4 -15.75 13.97 9.83
CA LYS A 4 -15.77 12.64 10.44
C LYS A 4 -14.34 12.13 10.35
N ILE A 5 -13.54 12.46 11.36
CA ILE A 5 -12.17 11.94 11.49
C ILE A 5 -12.34 10.44 11.63
N ASN A 6 -11.78 9.72 10.69
CA ASN A 6 -11.79 8.26 10.73
C ASN A 6 -10.80 7.80 11.80
N ILE A 7 -11.33 7.44 12.98
CA ILE A 7 -10.53 7.01 14.14
C ILE A 7 -9.64 5.80 13.76
N ALA A 8 -10.14 4.92 12.89
CA ALA A 8 -9.37 3.77 12.42
C ALA A 8 -8.15 4.20 11.59
N SER A 9 -8.27 5.26 10.77
CA SER A 9 -7.13 5.77 9.99
C SER A 9 -6.08 6.42 10.87
N LEU A 10 -6.50 7.15 11.90
CA LEU A 10 -5.57 7.69 12.90
C LEU A 10 -4.85 6.59 13.66
N PHE A 11 -5.54 5.52 14.03
CA PHE A 11 -4.94 4.38 14.70
C PHE A 11 -3.88 3.69 13.83
N ILE A 12 -4.18 3.46 12.55
CA ILE A 12 -3.21 2.88 11.60
C ILE A 12 -2.00 3.81 11.41
N LEU A 13 -2.22 5.13 11.36
CA LEU A 13 -1.15 6.11 11.23
C LEU A 13 -0.24 6.10 12.47
N ILE A 14 -0.82 6.12 13.66
CA ILE A 14 -0.05 6.04 14.91
C ILE A 14 0.73 4.73 14.97
N LEU A 15 0.09 3.61 14.63
CA LEU A 15 0.71 2.30 14.64
C LEU A 15 1.85 2.21 13.61
N SER A 16 1.68 2.78 12.42
CA SER A 16 2.73 2.83 11.39
C SER A 16 3.91 3.71 11.82
N LEU A 17 3.65 4.85 12.48
CA LEU A 17 4.70 5.69 13.02
C LEU A 17 5.44 5.01 14.17
N CYS A 18 4.73 4.33 15.07
CA CYS A 18 5.36 3.53 16.13
C CYS A 18 6.25 2.43 15.54
N MET A 19 5.78 1.73 14.51
CA MET A 19 6.59 0.72 13.82
C MET A 19 7.83 1.32 13.15
N TYR A 20 7.71 2.48 12.53
CA TYR A 20 8.85 3.19 11.95
C TYR A 20 9.90 3.56 13.01
N LEU A 21 9.46 4.09 14.13
CA LEU A 21 10.35 4.47 15.24
C LEU A 21 11.04 3.25 15.87
N THR A 22 10.35 2.11 15.96
CA THR A 22 10.92 0.87 16.54
C THR A 22 11.82 0.12 15.55
N GLN A 23 11.54 0.18 14.25
CA GLN A 23 12.37 -0.45 13.21
C GLN A 23 13.79 0.09 13.15
N ASN A 24 13.99 1.39 13.41
CA ASN A 24 15.32 1.98 13.44
C ASN A 24 16.23 1.38 14.52
N TYR A 25 15.66 0.69 15.53
CA TYR A 25 16.44 0.09 16.63
C TYR A 25 16.65 -1.43 16.50
N THR A 26 15.76 -2.17 15.86
CA THR A 26 15.79 -3.65 15.87
C THR A 26 16.03 -4.28 14.51
N PHE A 27 15.68 -3.59 13.43
CA PHE A 27 15.71 -4.16 12.08
C PHE A 27 17.09 -4.15 11.43
N ASN A 28 17.97 -3.20 11.75
CA ASN A 28 19.32 -3.18 11.21
C ASN A 28 20.10 -4.45 11.53
N ASN A 29 19.93 -4.99 12.75
CA ASN A 29 20.57 -6.25 13.14
C ASN A 29 19.93 -7.49 12.49
N LEU A 30 18.64 -7.43 12.17
CA LEU A 30 17.92 -8.52 11.48
C LEU A 30 18.17 -8.51 9.97
N ILE A 31 18.30 -7.33 9.35
CA ILE A 31 18.62 -7.18 7.93
C ILE A 31 20.05 -7.67 7.65
N GLU A 32 21.02 -7.38 8.53
CA GLU A 32 22.36 -7.94 8.40
C GLU A 32 22.39 -9.47 8.54
N ALA A 33 21.60 -10.04 9.44
CA ALA A 33 21.46 -11.49 9.58
C ALA A 33 20.73 -12.13 8.39
N MET A 34 19.78 -11.42 7.75
CA MET A 34 19.02 -11.89 6.58
C MET A 34 19.73 -11.67 5.24
N ALA A 35 20.68 -10.75 5.16
CA ALA A 35 21.53 -10.55 3.96
C ALA A 35 22.34 -11.80 3.59
N ILE A 36 22.47 -12.74 4.52
CA ILE A 36 23.12 -14.06 4.30
C ILE A 36 22.21 -14.99 3.47
N TYR A 37 20.88 -14.84 3.52
CA TYR A 37 19.93 -15.64 2.75
C TYR A 37 19.48 -14.87 1.50
N ARG A 38 20.05 -15.20 0.35
CA ARG A 38 19.58 -14.72 -0.96
C ARG A 38 18.26 -15.43 -1.29
N TYR A 39 17.13 -14.79 -0.99
CA TYR A 39 15.83 -15.29 -1.42
C TYR A 39 15.67 -15.19 -2.94
N SER A 40 15.20 -16.26 -3.56
CA SER A 40 14.84 -16.24 -4.97
C SER A 40 13.50 -15.49 -5.15
N PHE A 41 13.22 -15.03 -6.36
CA PHE A 41 11.91 -14.41 -6.69
C PHE A 41 10.72 -15.31 -6.32
N ILE A 42 10.88 -16.63 -6.47
CA ILE A 42 9.87 -17.62 -6.09
C ILE A 42 9.66 -17.65 -4.58
N ASP A 43 10.70 -17.49 -3.78
CA ASP A 43 10.60 -17.45 -2.32
C ASP A 43 9.80 -16.22 -1.85
N TYR A 44 9.95 -15.07 -2.53
CA TYR A 44 9.12 -13.88 -2.28
C TYR A 44 7.64 -14.13 -2.60
N LEU A 45 7.34 -14.78 -3.72
CA LEU A 45 5.97 -15.10 -4.12
C LEU A 45 5.28 -16.06 -3.14
N ILE A 46 6.02 -17.05 -2.62
CA ILE A 46 5.48 -18.07 -1.70
C ILE A 46 5.39 -17.55 -0.25
N GLY A 47 5.97 -16.37 0.03
CA GLY A 47 5.88 -15.77 1.36
C GLY A 47 6.99 -16.15 2.33
N LYS A 48 8.15 -16.59 1.82
CA LYS A 48 9.36 -16.78 2.63
C LYS A 48 10.10 -15.47 2.92
N SER A 49 9.60 -14.34 2.40
CA SER A 49 10.16 -13.02 2.69
C SER A 49 9.75 -12.53 4.08
N SER A 50 10.58 -11.69 4.67
CA SER A 50 10.24 -10.95 5.88
C SER A 50 9.09 -9.99 5.59
N GLY A 51 7.91 -10.35 6.00
CA GLY A 51 6.69 -9.54 5.86
C GLY A 51 5.86 -9.58 7.14
N GLY A 52 4.91 -8.67 7.28
CA GLY A 52 3.94 -8.71 8.37
C GLY A 52 3.10 -10.00 8.35
N ILE A 53 2.63 -10.41 9.50
CA ILE A 53 1.75 -11.58 9.64
C ILE A 53 0.53 -11.40 8.75
N GLY A 54 0.33 -12.32 7.79
CA GLY A 54 -0.77 -12.28 6.82
C GLY A 54 -0.50 -11.51 5.53
N ALA A 55 0.54 -10.68 5.45
CA ALA A 55 0.91 -9.94 4.24
C ALA A 55 2.01 -10.62 3.41
N SER A 56 2.67 -11.64 3.93
CA SER A 56 3.80 -12.30 3.27
C SER A 56 3.42 -13.14 2.05
N PHE A 57 2.18 -13.60 1.95
CA PHE A 57 1.71 -14.49 0.88
C PHE A 57 1.24 -13.71 -0.36
N ILE A 58 2.17 -13.22 -1.18
CA ILE A 58 1.87 -12.41 -2.37
C ILE A 58 1.01 -13.18 -3.37
N LEU A 59 1.33 -14.45 -3.63
CA LEU A 59 0.60 -15.29 -4.59
C LEU A 59 -0.88 -15.43 -4.19
N TRP A 60 -1.16 -15.69 -2.91
CA TRP A 60 -2.52 -15.77 -2.41
C TRP A 60 -3.27 -14.44 -2.45
N SER A 61 -2.55 -13.33 -2.25
CA SER A 61 -3.14 -12.00 -2.40
C SER A 61 -3.57 -11.72 -3.83
N ILE A 62 -2.79 -12.14 -4.81
CA ILE A 62 -3.13 -12.01 -6.24
C ILE A 62 -4.34 -12.88 -6.60
N ILE A 63 -4.37 -14.13 -6.13
CA ILE A 63 -5.52 -15.04 -6.35
C ILE A 63 -6.78 -14.44 -5.70
N SER A 64 -6.67 -13.95 -4.47
CA SER A 64 -7.78 -13.29 -3.77
C SER A 64 -8.27 -12.05 -4.53
N TYR A 65 -7.37 -11.27 -5.10
CA TYR A 65 -7.74 -10.13 -5.93
C TYR A 65 -8.56 -10.55 -7.16
N ALA A 66 -8.14 -11.62 -7.84
CA ALA A 66 -8.87 -12.15 -8.99
C ALA A 66 -10.30 -12.60 -8.59
N ILE A 67 -10.44 -13.20 -7.41
CA ILE A 67 -11.76 -13.58 -6.87
C ILE A 67 -12.59 -12.34 -6.52
N LEU A 68 -12.00 -11.38 -5.79
CA LEU A 68 -12.67 -10.14 -5.39
C LEU A 68 -13.12 -9.30 -6.59
N PHE A 69 -12.40 -9.38 -7.70
CA PHE A 69 -12.75 -8.66 -8.95
C PHE A 69 -14.11 -9.03 -9.51
N ILE A 70 -14.61 -10.24 -9.20
CA ILE A 70 -15.91 -10.75 -9.64
C ILE A 70 -17.05 -10.09 -8.86
N PHE A 71 -16.81 -9.68 -7.61
CA PHE A 71 -17.84 -9.10 -6.76
C PHE A 71 -18.12 -7.64 -7.14
N LYS A 72 -19.40 -7.30 -7.34
CA LYS A 72 -19.86 -5.96 -7.76
C LYS A 72 -19.61 -4.88 -6.68
N GLU A 73 -19.62 -5.27 -5.42
CA GLU A 73 -19.45 -4.37 -4.28
C GLU A 73 -17.98 -3.96 -4.07
N TYR A 74 -17.06 -4.74 -4.63
CA TYR A 74 -15.64 -4.48 -4.52
C TYR A 74 -15.22 -3.31 -5.41
N LYS A 75 -14.59 -2.30 -4.82
CA LYS A 75 -14.14 -1.08 -5.49
C LYS A 75 -12.85 -1.30 -6.29
N LYS A 76 -12.91 -2.16 -7.31
CA LYS A 76 -11.78 -2.62 -8.14
C LYS A 76 -10.95 -1.50 -8.79
N GLN A 77 -11.53 -0.31 -8.96
CA GLN A 77 -10.85 0.85 -9.54
C GLN A 77 -9.68 1.32 -8.67
N ILE A 78 -9.83 1.23 -7.35
CA ILE A 78 -8.84 1.72 -6.39
C ILE A 78 -7.52 0.96 -6.51
N PRO A 79 -7.47 -0.38 -6.33
CA PRO A 79 -6.22 -1.12 -6.45
C PRO A 79 -5.65 -1.06 -7.87
N LEU A 80 -6.51 -1.12 -8.92
CA LEU A 80 -6.06 -1.11 -10.29
C LEU A 80 -5.30 0.17 -10.63
N LEU A 81 -5.86 1.34 -10.30
CA LEU A 81 -5.18 2.62 -10.53
C LEU A 81 -4.00 2.84 -9.59
N GLY A 82 -4.13 2.40 -8.33
CA GLY A 82 -3.06 2.48 -7.36
C GLY A 82 -1.81 1.74 -7.85
N PHE A 83 -1.96 0.48 -8.27
CA PHE A 83 -0.86 -0.30 -8.82
C PHE A 83 -0.32 0.29 -10.11
N ALA A 84 -1.20 0.66 -11.06
CA ALA A 84 -0.76 1.21 -12.34
C ALA A 84 0.13 2.43 -12.13
N LEU A 85 -0.29 3.39 -11.31
CA LEU A 85 0.50 4.60 -11.06
C LEU A 85 1.76 4.34 -10.23
N TYR A 86 1.67 3.51 -9.21
CA TYR A 86 2.82 3.15 -8.39
C TYR A 86 3.93 2.55 -9.27
N TYR A 87 3.59 1.56 -10.11
CA TYR A 87 4.58 0.91 -10.98
C TYR A 87 5.07 1.81 -12.12
N ILE A 88 4.21 2.67 -12.69
CA ILE A 88 4.66 3.67 -13.68
C ILE A 88 5.72 4.60 -13.08
N LEU A 89 5.49 5.09 -11.86
CA LEU A 89 6.44 5.97 -11.18
C LEU A 89 7.73 5.23 -10.81
N LEU A 90 7.64 3.95 -10.39
CA LEU A 90 8.81 3.13 -10.13
C LEU A 90 9.64 2.92 -11.39
N ILE A 91 9.02 2.57 -12.52
CA ILE A 91 9.69 2.39 -13.79
C ILE A 91 10.37 3.70 -14.21
N ALA A 92 9.68 4.84 -14.08
CA ALA A 92 10.28 6.14 -14.37
C ALA A 92 11.53 6.41 -13.52
N LEU A 93 11.51 5.99 -12.26
CA LEU A 93 12.65 6.16 -11.36
C LEU A 93 13.82 5.21 -11.70
N THR A 94 13.54 4.00 -12.21
CA THR A 94 14.60 3.07 -12.65
C THR A 94 15.40 3.59 -13.84
N PHE A 95 14.79 4.40 -14.70
CA PHE A 95 15.52 5.06 -15.79
C PHE A 95 16.50 6.12 -15.30
N THR A 96 16.29 6.66 -14.08
CA THR A 96 17.16 7.70 -13.52
C THR A 96 18.22 7.14 -12.57
N LYS A 97 17.98 5.98 -11.95
CA LYS A 97 18.89 5.32 -11.00
C LYS A 97 19.16 3.89 -11.43
N SER A 98 20.44 3.55 -11.69
CA SER A 98 20.86 2.21 -12.17
C SER A 98 20.78 1.09 -11.13
N ASN A 99 20.74 1.40 -9.82
CA ASN A 99 20.70 0.41 -8.75
C ASN A 99 19.33 0.43 -8.09
N PHE A 100 18.43 -0.44 -8.55
CA PHE A 100 17.10 -0.56 -8.00
C PHE A 100 16.92 -1.90 -7.26
N ASP A 101 16.44 -1.82 -6.03
CA ASP A 101 16.17 -3.01 -5.23
C ASP A 101 14.83 -3.64 -5.64
N ILE A 102 14.81 -4.97 -5.85
CA ILE A 102 13.61 -5.74 -6.20
C ILE A 102 12.49 -5.59 -5.15
N ASN A 103 12.84 -5.26 -3.91
CA ASN A 103 11.88 -5.04 -2.82
C ASN A 103 10.87 -3.93 -3.11
N TYR A 104 11.20 -2.96 -3.96
CA TYR A 104 10.26 -1.93 -4.38
C TYR A 104 9.18 -2.47 -5.31
N PHE A 105 9.52 -3.47 -6.15
CA PHE A 105 8.57 -4.06 -7.10
C PHE A 105 7.69 -5.13 -6.45
N VAL A 106 8.25 -5.91 -5.54
CA VAL A 106 7.55 -7.06 -4.96
C VAL A 106 7.49 -6.89 -3.45
N ASN A 107 6.71 -5.88 -3.00
CA ASN A 107 6.48 -5.67 -1.58
C ASN A 107 5.09 -6.18 -1.19
N ALA A 108 5.08 -7.16 -0.28
CA ALA A 108 3.86 -7.80 0.19
C ALA A 108 2.91 -6.84 0.90
N ASN A 109 3.45 -5.84 1.64
CA ASN A 109 2.65 -4.86 2.35
C ASN A 109 1.90 -3.94 1.38
N ILE A 110 2.54 -3.54 0.27
CA ILE A 110 1.89 -2.71 -0.77
C ILE A 110 0.76 -3.50 -1.42
N ILE A 111 1.03 -4.76 -1.80
CA ILE A 111 0.06 -5.64 -2.45
C ILE A 111 -1.14 -5.87 -1.52
N PHE A 112 -0.89 -6.25 -0.27
CA PHE A 112 -1.94 -6.47 0.72
C PHE A 112 -2.78 -5.21 0.96
N THR A 113 -2.13 -4.08 1.13
CA THR A 113 -2.78 -2.82 1.45
C THR A 113 -3.66 -2.32 0.30
N PHE A 114 -3.19 -2.43 -0.94
CA PHE A 114 -3.96 -2.00 -2.12
C PHE A 114 -5.16 -2.91 -2.38
N ILE A 115 -4.99 -4.23 -2.20
CA ILE A 115 -6.06 -5.21 -2.49
C ILE A 115 -7.11 -5.23 -1.37
N PHE A 116 -6.68 -5.27 -0.12
CA PHE A 116 -7.59 -5.52 0.99
C PHE A 116 -7.98 -4.26 1.76
N LEU A 117 -7.03 -3.38 2.10
CA LEU A 117 -7.32 -2.23 2.96
C LEU A 117 -7.90 -1.04 2.20
N ALA A 118 -7.31 -0.67 1.06
CA ALA A 118 -7.70 0.53 0.34
C ALA A 118 -9.15 0.52 -0.17
N PRO A 119 -9.72 -0.62 -0.67
CA PRO A 119 -11.08 -0.66 -1.17
C PRO A 119 -12.16 -0.69 -0.10
N ILE A 120 -11.80 -0.90 1.18
CA ILE A 120 -12.78 -0.95 2.27
C ILE A 120 -13.52 0.40 2.35
N SER A 121 -14.84 0.34 2.48
CA SER A 121 -15.70 1.53 2.54
C SER A 121 -15.36 2.48 3.70
N LEU A 122 -14.68 1.98 4.73
CA LEU A 122 -14.22 2.78 5.87
C LEU A 122 -13.13 3.79 5.47
N TYR A 123 -12.28 3.45 4.52
CA TYR A 123 -11.12 4.25 4.09
C TYR A 123 -11.33 4.94 2.75
N SER A 124 -12.21 4.41 1.90
CA SER A 124 -12.38 4.82 0.52
C SER A 124 -13.64 5.65 0.29
N PRO A 125 -13.64 6.55 -0.72
CA PRO A 125 -14.80 7.33 -1.13
C PRO A 125 -15.98 6.45 -1.54
N TYR A 126 -17.20 6.98 -1.39
CA TYR A 126 -18.45 6.32 -1.82
C TYR A 126 -18.76 6.56 -3.29
N THR A 127 -18.34 7.71 -3.84
CA THR A 127 -18.62 8.08 -5.23
C THR A 127 -17.70 7.33 -6.19
N ARG A 128 -18.21 6.95 -7.37
CA ARG A 128 -17.41 6.29 -8.40
C ARG A 128 -16.22 7.16 -8.85
N GLY A 129 -16.48 8.46 -9.09
CA GLY A 129 -15.43 9.41 -9.44
C GLY A 129 -14.38 9.55 -8.33
N GLY A 130 -14.82 9.56 -7.06
CA GLY A 130 -13.95 9.59 -5.90
C GLY A 130 -13.02 8.37 -5.82
N CYS A 131 -13.51 7.18 -6.18
CA CYS A 131 -12.68 5.98 -6.22
C CYS A 131 -11.54 6.08 -7.24
N TYR A 132 -11.76 6.72 -8.39
CA TYR A 132 -10.70 6.95 -9.39
C TYR A 132 -9.63 7.92 -8.85
N ILE A 133 -10.05 9.06 -8.32
CA ILE A 133 -9.13 10.06 -7.75
C ILE A 133 -8.37 9.46 -6.58
N TYR A 134 -9.06 8.73 -5.69
CA TYR A 134 -8.45 8.08 -4.54
C TYR A 134 -7.40 7.05 -4.96
N GLY A 135 -7.68 6.21 -5.97
CA GLY A 135 -6.73 5.22 -6.49
C GLY A 135 -5.47 5.87 -7.09
N VAL A 136 -5.65 6.97 -7.84
CA VAL A 136 -4.53 7.76 -8.38
C VAL A 136 -3.66 8.32 -7.25
N LEU A 137 -4.27 8.98 -6.27
CA LEU A 137 -3.56 9.56 -5.14
C LEU A 137 -2.88 8.48 -4.29
N LEU A 138 -3.51 7.30 -4.14
CA LEU A 138 -2.93 6.17 -3.41
C LEU A 138 -1.61 5.73 -4.04
N GLY A 139 -1.57 5.56 -5.36
CA GLY A 139 -0.34 5.21 -6.07
C GLY A 139 0.76 6.25 -5.89
N ILE A 140 0.42 7.55 -6.04
CA ILE A 140 1.38 8.66 -5.89
C ILE A 140 1.92 8.74 -4.46
N PHE A 141 1.04 8.76 -3.44
CA PHE A 141 1.49 8.88 -2.06
C PHE A 141 2.29 7.67 -1.60
N THR A 142 1.87 6.46 -1.99
CA THR A 142 2.65 5.25 -1.68
C THR A 142 4.03 5.33 -2.31
N PHE A 143 4.15 5.80 -3.55
CA PHE A 143 5.44 5.99 -4.19
C PHE A 143 6.31 7.02 -3.45
N LEU A 144 5.76 8.18 -3.08
CA LEU A 144 6.51 9.21 -2.36
C LEU A 144 7.00 8.72 -0.99
N PHE A 145 6.14 8.04 -0.24
CA PHE A 145 6.53 7.50 1.07
C PHE A 145 7.44 6.28 0.95
N SER A 146 7.38 5.51 -0.15
CA SER A 146 8.30 4.39 -0.37
C SER A 146 9.76 4.82 -0.52
N LEU A 147 10.02 6.08 -0.86
CA LEU A 147 11.37 6.63 -0.87
C LEU A 147 11.97 6.77 0.54
N ILE A 148 11.13 6.76 1.58
CA ILE A 148 11.55 6.79 2.98
C ILE A 148 11.62 5.37 3.52
N ASP A 149 10.51 4.63 3.46
CA ASP A 149 10.42 3.23 3.87
C ASP A 149 9.31 2.51 3.07
N VAL A 150 9.69 1.49 2.30
CA VAL A 150 8.78 0.75 1.43
C VAL A 150 7.71 -0.02 2.21
N ASN A 151 8.05 -0.51 3.41
CA ASN A 151 7.15 -1.36 4.19
C ASN A 151 6.01 -0.59 4.83
N ILE A 152 6.26 0.66 5.23
CA ILE A 152 5.31 1.50 5.96
C ILE A 152 4.56 2.44 5.02
N ALA A 153 5.13 2.73 3.85
CA ALA A 153 4.59 3.65 2.86
C ALA A 153 3.08 3.48 2.57
N PRO A 154 2.58 2.26 2.28
CA PRO A 154 1.17 2.08 1.92
C PRO A 154 0.22 2.37 3.09
N PHE A 155 0.64 2.10 4.32
CA PHE A 155 -0.17 2.37 5.51
C PHE A 155 -0.30 3.87 5.78
N ILE A 156 0.79 4.63 5.64
CA ILE A 156 0.77 6.09 5.76
C ILE A 156 -0.10 6.69 4.65
N ALA A 157 0.06 6.23 3.41
CA ALA A 157 -0.72 6.71 2.28
C ALA A 157 -2.23 6.52 2.50
N ILE A 158 -2.68 5.33 2.91
CA ILE A 158 -4.09 5.07 3.22
C ILE A 158 -4.58 5.95 4.36
N SER A 159 -3.79 6.10 5.42
CA SER A 159 -4.20 6.89 6.59
C SER A 159 -4.47 8.34 6.20
N ILE A 160 -3.59 8.96 5.45
CA ILE A 160 -3.78 10.34 4.97
C ILE A 160 -4.96 10.43 4.02
N LEU A 161 -5.07 9.51 3.05
CA LEU A 161 -6.13 9.54 2.05
C LEU A 161 -7.51 9.25 2.64
N SER A 162 -7.60 8.42 3.67
CA SER A 162 -8.87 8.17 4.34
C SER A 162 -9.40 9.40 5.07
N LEU A 163 -8.51 10.28 5.58
CA LEU A 163 -8.90 11.57 6.14
C LEU A 163 -9.43 12.53 5.06
N ILE A 164 -8.88 12.45 3.85
CA ILE A 164 -9.27 13.30 2.72
C ILE A 164 -10.48 12.73 1.96
N SER A 165 -10.76 11.43 2.09
CA SER A 165 -11.85 10.73 1.39
C SER A 165 -13.21 11.45 1.46
N PRO A 166 -13.70 11.96 2.60
CA PRO A 166 -14.98 12.68 2.65
C PRO A 166 -14.94 14.01 1.91
N LEU A 167 -13.77 14.65 1.79
CA LEU A 167 -13.62 15.87 1.01
C LEU A 167 -13.72 15.59 -0.49
N ILE A 168 -13.12 14.47 -0.94
CA ILE A 168 -13.21 14.02 -2.34
C ILE A 168 -14.67 13.78 -2.71
N ASP A 169 -15.42 13.07 -1.87
CA ASP A 169 -16.84 12.81 -2.12
C ASP A 169 -17.65 14.10 -2.20
N LYS A 170 -17.40 15.06 -1.30
CA LYS A 170 -18.12 16.35 -1.29
C LYS A 170 -17.86 17.18 -2.55
N LEU A 171 -16.65 17.12 -3.11
CA LEU A 171 -16.31 17.83 -4.34
C LEU A 171 -17.00 17.24 -5.57
N LEU A 172 -17.30 15.95 -5.55
CA LEU A 172 -17.90 15.23 -6.67
C LEU A 172 -19.43 15.10 -6.60
N THR A 173 -20.04 15.36 -5.44
CA THR A 173 -21.49 15.34 -5.26
C THR A 173 -22.15 16.71 -5.51
N LYS A 174 -21.40 17.68 -6.00
CA LYS A 174 -21.96 18.91 -6.55
C LYS A 174 -22.34 18.67 -8.02
#